data_feb9a8ca4bf50e61780e9abeb7d1c2ca
#
_entry.id   feb9a8ca4bf50e61780e9abeb7d1c2ca
#
_cell.length_a   1.000
_cell.length_b   1.000
_cell.length_c   1.000
_cell.angle_alpha   90.00
_cell.angle_beta   90.00
_cell.angle_gamma   90.00
#
_symmetry.space_group_name_H-M   'P 1'
#
loop_
_entity.id
_entity.type
_entity.pdbx_description
1 polymer ?
#
loop_
_entity_poly.entity_id
_entity_poly.type
_entity_poly.pdbx_seq_one_letter_code
_entity_poly.pdbx_strand_id
1 'polypeptide(L)'
;MRIYRVHIDAPLGDGETLELPERAAHHLVKVLRHRAGDRVRLFDGRGHEAEAEIIAAHRRHGCRVHILETRQILRESNLVIELLPGMSRGEKMDWVIQKTTELGVAAIRPILTERSEARPDGNGNRRMRRWREIIIAACEQSGRTLLPQMHAPVSIEQLRTDAATRLTLDPAAESTLADHSPGAGAIALAVGPEGGFSDRDLTTLDACSFRRAGFGPRVLRTETASVAAVTALQVLHGDLGSVR
;
A
#
# COMPACT_ATOMS: atom_id res chain seq x y z
N MET A 1 10.40 19.72 15.28
CA MET A 1 9.95 20.05 13.90
C MET A 1 9.85 18.74 13.13
N ARG A 2 8.74 18.46 12.41
CA ARG A 2 8.59 17.21 11.66
C ARG A 2 9.50 17.28 10.43
N ILE A 3 10.46 16.36 10.31
CA ILE A 3 11.34 16.28 9.13
C ILE A 3 10.49 15.72 7.96
N TYR A 4 10.49 16.44 6.84
CA TYR A 4 9.75 16.02 5.65
C TYR A 4 10.46 14.85 4.98
N ARG A 5 9.68 13.84 4.54
CA ARG A 5 10.18 12.65 3.87
C ARG A 5 9.89 12.70 2.38
N VAL A 6 10.84 12.26 1.58
CA VAL A 6 10.78 12.27 0.11
C VAL A 6 11.23 10.92 -0.44
N HIS A 7 10.42 10.34 -1.31
CA HIS A 7 10.81 9.16 -2.07
C HIS A 7 11.75 9.52 -3.21
N ILE A 8 12.84 8.76 -3.36
CA ILE A 8 13.82 8.85 -4.45
C ILE A 8 13.89 7.48 -5.12
N ASP A 9 13.60 7.42 -6.42
CA ASP A 9 13.67 6.17 -7.20
C ASP A 9 15.11 5.91 -7.70
N ALA A 10 16.06 5.96 -6.77
CA ALA A 10 17.47 5.67 -7.01
C ALA A 10 18.13 5.18 -5.72
N PRO A 11 19.25 4.46 -5.77
CA PRO A 11 20.06 4.17 -4.60
C PRO A 11 20.49 5.45 -3.89
N LEU A 12 20.64 5.39 -2.56
CA LEU A 12 21.07 6.49 -1.72
C LEU A 12 22.51 6.22 -1.27
N GLY A 13 23.46 7.04 -1.72
CA GLY A 13 24.89 6.95 -1.36
C GLY A 13 25.31 8.08 -0.43
N ASP A 14 26.08 7.76 0.61
CA ASP A 14 26.63 8.76 1.53
C ASP A 14 27.54 9.77 0.78
N GLY A 15 27.40 11.04 1.06
CA GLY A 15 28.16 12.10 0.42
C GLY A 15 27.66 12.49 -0.98
N GLU A 16 26.66 11.80 -1.53
CA GLU A 16 26.11 12.12 -2.84
C GLU A 16 25.24 13.38 -2.81
N THR A 17 25.19 14.05 -3.95
CA THR A 17 24.28 15.18 -4.18
C THR A 17 23.24 14.78 -5.21
N LEU A 18 21.98 14.96 -4.85
CA LEU A 18 20.84 14.61 -5.70
C LEU A 18 19.97 15.83 -6.00
N GLU A 19 19.36 15.83 -7.17
CA GLU A 19 18.25 16.71 -7.48
C GLU A 19 16.93 16.01 -7.11
N LEU A 20 16.10 16.70 -6.30
CA LEU A 20 14.83 16.13 -5.88
C LEU A 20 13.84 16.10 -7.05
N PRO A 21 12.94 15.07 -7.10
CA PRO A 21 11.84 15.04 -8.06
C PRO A 21 11.05 16.36 -8.05
N GLU A 22 10.62 16.84 -9.21
CA GLU A 22 9.95 18.13 -9.38
C GLU A 22 8.79 18.34 -8.40
N ARG A 23 7.96 17.31 -8.19
CA ARG A 23 6.85 17.33 -7.24
C ARG A 23 7.33 17.59 -5.80
N ALA A 24 8.38 16.90 -5.37
CA ALA A 24 8.94 17.05 -4.04
C ALA A 24 9.62 18.42 -3.87
N ALA A 25 10.41 18.84 -4.86
CA ALA A 25 11.02 20.17 -4.87
C ALA A 25 9.98 21.29 -4.80
N HIS A 26 8.91 21.19 -5.60
CA HIS A 26 7.81 22.14 -5.57
C HIS A 26 7.15 22.20 -4.17
N HIS A 27 6.86 21.05 -3.57
CA HIS A 27 6.22 20.99 -2.25
C HIS A 27 7.12 21.57 -1.17
N LEU A 28 8.40 21.17 -1.12
CA LEU A 28 9.36 21.68 -0.13
C LEU A 28 9.58 23.19 -0.25
N VAL A 29 9.82 23.68 -1.47
CA VAL A 29 10.23 25.08 -1.67
C VAL A 29 9.04 26.05 -1.71
N LYS A 30 7.94 25.67 -2.39
CA LYS A 30 6.80 26.59 -2.56
C LYS A 30 5.76 26.48 -1.46
N VAL A 31 5.47 25.26 -0.97
CA VAL A 31 4.42 25.04 0.05
C VAL A 31 5.02 25.15 1.45
N LEU A 32 6.07 24.38 1.74
CA LEU A 32 6.69 24.32 3.07
C LEU A 32 7.74 25.40 3.29
N ARG A 33 8.20 26.08 2.24
CA ARG A 33 9.16 27.18 2.26
C ARG A 33 10.52 26.80 2.87
N HIS A 34 10.94 25.57 2.66
CA HIS A 34 12.28 25.12 3.03
C HIS A 34 13.37 25.89 2.27
N ARG A 35 14.54 26.01 2.89
CA ARG A 35 15.70 26.77 2.40
C ARG A 35 16.96 25.90 2.46
N ALA A 36 18.04 26.37 1.86
CA ALA A 36 19.36 25.79 2.06
C ALA A 36 19.72 25.78 3.55
N GLY A 37 20.30 24.68 4.03
CA GLY A 37 20.57 24.40 5.44
C GLY A 37 19.46 23.61 6.16
N ASP A 38 18.24 23.52 5.59
CA ASP A 38 17.18 22.71 6.17
C ASP A 38 17.43 21.22 5.93
N ARG A 39 16.96 20.37 6.86
CA ARG A 39 17.09 18.91 6.76
C ARG A 39 15.82 18.27 6.21
N VAL A 40 16.02 17.25 5.40
CA VAL A 40 14.99 16.37 4.86
C VAL A 40 15.41 14.93 5.02
N ARG A 41 14.48 14.03 4.93
CA ARG A 41 14.71 12.59 4.97
C ARG A 41 14.34 11.99 3.62
N LEU A 42 15.26 11.25 3.02
CA LEU A 42 15.05 10.56 1.76
C LEU A 42 14.81 9.08 2.04
N PHE A 43 14.05 8.38 1.20
CA PHE A 43 13.97 6.91 1.22
C PHE A 43 13.84 6.37 -0.21
N ASP A 44 14.42 5.19 -0.46
CA ASP A 44 14.51 4.61 -1.80
C ASP A 44 13.34 3.67 -2.17
N GLY A 45 12.43 3.43 -1.23
CA GLY A 45 11.34 2.45 -1.39
C GLY A 45 11.79 0.98 -1.32
N ARG A 46 13.06 0.72 -0.96
CA ARG A 46 13.70 -0.60 -0.88
C ARG A 46 14.25 -0.93 0.51
N GLY A 47 13.92 -0.10 1.50
CA GLY A 47 14.33 -0.28 2.89
C GLY A 47 15.46 0.61 3.37
N HIS A 48 15.98 1.53 2.53
CA HIS A 48 16.98 2.50 2.94
C HIS A 48 16.35 3.87 3.16
N GLU A 49 16.84 4.55 4.18
CA GLU A 49 16.49 5.92 4.53
C GLU A 49 17.77 6.73 4.75
N ALA A 50 17.83 7.95 4.23
CA ALA A 50 18.96 8.84 4.38
C ALA A 50 18.56 10.17 4.99
N GLU A 51 19.39 10.71 5.88
CA GLU A 51 19.34 12.12 6.26
C GLU A 51 20.05 12.94 5.19
N ALA A 52 19.43 14.03 4.75
CA ALA A 52 20.00 14.91 3.75
C ALA A 52 19.78 16.38 4.12
N GLU A 53 20.70 17.23 3.69
CA GLU A 53 20.64 18.68 3.84
C GLU A 53 20.32 19.32 2.49
N ILE A 54 19.40 20.28 2.49
CA ILE A 54 19.10 21.07 1.30
C ILE A 54 20.28 22.04 1.06
N ILE A 55 20.99 21.84 -0.05
CA ILE A 55 22.11 22.71 -0.45
C ILE A 55 21.71 23.80 -1.43
N ALA A 56 20.59 23.63 -2.14
CA ALA A 56 20.02 24.65 -3.02
C ALA A 56 18.50 24.47 -3.11
N ALA A 57 17.78 25.57 -2.96
CA ALA A 57 16.32 25.63 -3.00
C ALA A 57 15.88 26.81 -3.89
N HIS A 58 15.47 26.53 -5.11
CA HIS A 58 15.06 27.53 -6.10
C HIS A 58 13.63 27.30 -6.59
N ARG A 59 12.79 28.33 -6.55
CA ARG A 59 11.39 28.23 -6.99
C ARG A 59 11.22 27.81 -8.45
N ARG A 60 12.23 28.06 -9.31
CA ARG A 60 12.21 27.75 -10.76
C ARG A 60 13.18 26.64 -11.16
N HIS A 61 14.22 26.39 -10.37
CA HIS A 61 15.35 25.52 -10.73
C HIS A 61 15.44 24.26 -9.88
N GLY A 62 14.38 23.95 -9.11
CA GLY A 62 14.33 22.73 -8.31
C GLY A 62 14.97 22.84 -6.93
N CYS A 63 15.25 21.70 -6.35
CA CYS A 63 15.82 21.55 -5.01
C CYS A 63 16.91 20.48 -5.04
N ARG A 64 18.13 20.82 -4.63
CA ARG A 64 19.25 19.88 -4.50
C ARG A 64 19.54 19.61 -3.05
N VAL A 65 19.85 18.36 -2.76
CA VAL A 65 20.16 17.89 -1.41
C VAL A 65 21.51 17.16 -1.43
N HIS A 66 22.22 17.25 -0.31
CA HIS A 66 23.42 16.49 -0.03
C HIS A 66 23.09 15.41 1.01
N ILE A 67 23.35 14.15 0.69
CA ILE A 67 23.13 13.00 1.56
C ILE A 67 24.22 12.98 2.64
N LEU A 68 23.81 12.96 3.89
CA LEU A 68 24.71 12.96 5.04
C LEU A 68 25.02 11.54 5.51
N GLU A 69 23.98 10.74 5.68
CA GLU A 69 24.10 9.38 6.17
C GLU A 69 22.90 8.55 5.71
N THR A 70 23.17 7.36 5.19
CA THR A 70 22.19 6.38 4.75
C THR A 70 22.17 5.18 5.71
N ARG A 71 20.98 4.72 6.04
CA ARG A 71 20.78 3.56 6.92
C ARG A 71 19.72 2.63 6.32
N GLN A 72 19.90 1.33 6.53
CA GLN A 72 18.82 0.38 6.31
C GLN A 72 17.86 0.44 7.51
N ILE A 73 16.61 0.78 7.23
CA ILE A 73 15.58 0.92 8.25
C ILE A 73 14.32 0.21 7.76
N LEU A 74 13.98 -0.90 8.40
CA LEU A 74 12.76 -1.65 8.13
C LEU A 74 11.73 -1.32 9.20
N ARG A 75 10.58 -0.80 8.76
CA ARG A 75 9.41 -0.50 9.60
C ARG A 75 8.21 -1.31 9.12
N GLU A 76 8.48 -2.49 8.63
CA GLU A 76 7.45 -3.33 8.06
C GLU A 76 6.96 -4.35 9.10
N SER A 77 5.70 -4.71 8.98
CA SER A 77 5.12 -5.80 9.76
C SER A 77 5.76 -7.14 9.39
N ASN A 78 5.92 -8.01 10.37
CA ASN A 78 6.31 -9.40 10.12
C ASN A 78 5.19 -10.19 9.41
N LEU A 79 3.96 -9.69 9.43
CA LEU A 79 2.83 -10.26 8.71
C LEU A 79 2.78 -9.75 7.28
N VAL A 80 3.06 -10.61 6.32
CA VAL A 80 3.00 -10.29 4.89
C VAL A 80 1.56 -10.42 4.41
N ILE A 81 0.91 -9.31 4.05
CA ILE A 81 -0.46 -9.30 3.51
C ILE A 81 -0.44 -8.88 2.04
N GLU A 82 -0.95 -9.75 1.15
CA GLU A 82 -1.37 -9.40 -0.20
C GLU A 82 -2.87 -9.09 -0.17
N LEU A 83 -3.25 -7.84 -0.37
CA LEU A 83 -4.66 -7.44 -0.46
C LEU A 83 -5.15 -7.60 -1.90
N LEU A 84 -6.30 -8.27 -2.06
CA LEU A 84 -6.98 -8.55 -3.31
C LEU A 84 -8.35 -7.83 -3.32
N PRO A 85 -8.37 -6.49 -3.46
CA PRO A 85 -9.63 -5.75 -3.42
C PRO A 85 -10.38 -5.92 -4.75
N GLY A 86 -11.68 -6.17 -4.69
CA GLY A 86 -12.56 -6.08 -5.84
C GLY A 86 -12.47 -4.70 -6.48
N MET A 87 -12.38 -4.68 -7.81
CA MET A 87 -12.14 -3.45 -8.55
C MET A 87 -13.26 -2.44 -8.35
N SER A 88 -12.98 -1.35 -7.64
CA SER A 88 -13.89 -0.24 -7.34
C SER A 88 -13.56 0.97 -8.21
N ARG A 89 -14.51 1.92 -8.33
CA ARG A 89 -14.32 3.14 -9.11
C ARG A 89 -13.58 4.24 -8.34
N GLY A 90 -12.69 4.95 -9.05
CA GLY A 90 -12.16 6.27 -8.69
C GLY A 90 -11.61 6.36 -7.27
N GLU A 91 -12.14 7.30 -6.51
CA GLU A 91 -11.65 7.67 -5.17
C GLU A 91 -11.72 6.55 -4.12
N LYS A 92 -12.66 5.61 -4.26
CA LYS A 92 -12.74 4.48 -3.32
C LYS A 92 -11.52 3.58 -3.41
N MET A 93 -11.09 3.22 -4.64
CA MET A 93 -9.88 2.42 -4.83
C MET A 93 -8.65 3.19 -4.36
N ASP A 94 -8.56 4.49 -4.65
CA ASP A 94 -7.47 5.34 -4.18
C ASP A 94 -7.38 5.34 -2.65
N TRP A 95 -8.53 5.42 -1.97
CA TRP A 95 -8.63 5.40 -0.52
C TRP A 95 -8.21 4.05 0.07
N VAL A 96 -8.66 2.94 -0.54
CA VAL A 96 -8.21 1.59 -0.16
C VAL A 96 -6.69 1.48 -0.26
N ILE A 97 -6.12 1.85 -1.41
CA ILE A 97 -4.67 1.78 -1.64
C ILE A 97 -3.92 2.64 -0.61
N GLN A 98 -4.36 3.87 -0.39
CA GLN A 98 -3.73 4.76 0.58
C GLN A 98 -3.74 4.14 1.99
N LYS A 99 -4.92 3.78 2.50
CA LYS A 99 -5.07 3.35 3.89
C LYS A 99 -4.45 1.99 4.16
N THR A 100 -4.54 1.06 3.22
CA THR A 100 -3.90 -0.25 3.40
C THR A 100 -2.38 -0.18 3.26
N THR A 101 -1.85 0.78 2.46
CA THR A 101 -0.42 1.10 2.48
C THR A 101 0.02 1.61 3.85
N GLU A 102 -0.69 2.55 4.46
CA GLU A 102 -0.40 3.05 5.81
C GLU A 102 -0.43 1.92 6.87
N LEU A 103 -1.29 0.91 6.68
CA LEU A 103 -1.46 -0.26 7.55
C LEU A 103 -0.49 -1.41 7.27
N GLY A 104 0.47 -1.25 6.38
CA GLY A 104 1.56 -2.21 6.23
C GLY A 104 1.29 -3.38 5.27
N VAL A 105 0.33 -3.30 4.32
CA VAL A 105 0.21 -4.33 3.28
C VAL A 105 1.50 -4.42 2.46
N ALA A 106 1.90 -5.64 2.09
CA ALA A 106 3.10 -5.88 1.28
C ALA A 106 2.81 -5.80 -0.22
N ALA A 107 1.60 -6.17 -0.63
CA ALA A 107 1.18 -6.11 -2.02
C ALA A 107 -0.32 -5.78 -2.14
N ILE A 108 -0.70 -5.16 -3.27
CA ILE A 108 -2.09 -4.87 -3.62
C ILE A 108 -2.29 -5.35 -5.06
N ARG A 109 -3.27 -6.25 -5.26
CA ARG A 109 -3.63 -6.80 -6.56
C ARG A 109 -5.14 -6.68 -6.75
N PRO A 110 -5.64 -5.63 -7.43
CA PRO A 110 -7.07 -5.51 -7.71
C PRO A 110 -7.59 -6.69 -8.52
N ILE A 111 -8.75 -7.22 -8.14
CA ILE A 111 -9.39 -8.33 -8.85
C ILE A 111 -10.67 -7.85 -9.56
N LEU A 112 -10.83 -8.34 -10.78
CA LEU A 112 -12.03 -8.16 -11.60
C LEU A 112 -12.97 -9.32 -11.34
N THR A 113 -14.15 -9.02 -10.84
CA THR A 113 -15.19 -9.97 -10.49
C THR A 113 -16.42 -9.71 -11.36
N GLU A 114 -17.40 -10.60 -11.32
CA GLU A 114 -18.64 -10.45 -12.08
C GLU A 114 -19.36 -9.12 -11.78
N ARG A 115 -19.33 -8.67 -10.53
CA ARG A 115 -20.01 -7.46 -10.05
C ARG A 115 -19.10 -6.24 -9.93
N SER A 116 -17.89 -6.31 -10.50
CA SER A 116 -17.00 -5.15 -10.52
C SER A 116 -17.59 -4.03 -11.39
N GLU A 117 -17.76 -2.85 -10.81
CA GLU A 117 -18.26 -1.67 -11.53
C GLU A 117 -17.22 -1.06 -12.48
N ALA A 118 -15.95 -1.16 -12.14
CA ALA A 118 -14.84 -0.64 -12.93
C ALA A 118 -14.23 -1.77 -13.76
N ARG A 119 -14.19 -1.56 -15.08
CA ARG A 119 -13.50 -2.47 -16.02
C ARG A 119 -12.18 -1.88 -16.45
N PRO A 120 -11.20 -2.72 -16.90
CA PRO A 120 -10.00 -2.20 -17.55
C PRO A 120 -10.42 -1.35 -18.75
N ASP A 121 -10.10 -0.08 -18.68
CA ASP A 121 -10.17 0.84 -19.82
C ASP A 121 -8.77 0.93 -20.45
N GLY A 122 -8.65 1.48 -21.66
CA GLY A 122 -7.36 1.65 -22.35
C GLY A 122 -6.36 2.53 -21.59
N ASN A 123 -6.71 3.05 -20.41
CA ASN A 123 -5.90 3.93 -19.56
C ASN A 123 -5.12 3.18 -18.45
N GLY A 124 -4.89 1.87 -18.57
CA GLY A 124 -4.22 1.05 -17.54
C GLY A 124 -2.91 1.65 -17.02
N ASN A 125 -2.05 2.16 -17.91
CA ASN A 125 -0.77 2.78 -17.53
C ASN A 125 -0.96 4.09 -16.73
N ARG A 126 -1.98 4.89 -17.03
CA ARG A 126 -2.27 6.12 -16.27
C ARG A 126 -2.78 5.78 -14.87
N ARG A 127 -3.63 4.76 -14.76
CA ARG A 127 -4.16 4.26 -13.49
C ARG A 127 -3.05 3.73 -12.60
N MET A 128 -2.18 2.87 -13.13
CA MET A 128 -1.04 2.31 -12.40
C MET A 128 -0.08 3.40 -11.90
N ARG A 129 0.20 4.43 -12.71
CA ARG A 129 1.01 5.58 -12.27
C ARG A 129 0.35 6.33 -11.12
N ARG A 130 -0.97 6.63 -11.21
CA ARG A 130 -1.72 7.28 -10.13
C ARG A 130 -1.66 6.47 -8.83
N TRP A 131 -1.86 5.16 -8.90
CA TRP A 131 -1.81 4.30 -7.72
C TRP A 131 -0.41 4.25 -7.11
N ARG A 132 0.63 4.21 -7.93
CA ARG A 132 2.02 4.31 -7.46
C ARG A 132 2.28 5.64 -6.74
N GLU A 133 1.77 6.75 -7.24
CA GLU A 133 1.87 8.05 -6.58
C GLU A 133 1.16 8.09 -5.22
N ILE A 134 -0.01 7.44 -5.09
CA ILE A 134 -0.74 7.31 -3.83
C ILE A 134 0.06 6.48 -2.82
N ILE A 135 0.63 5.36 -3.25
CA ILE A 135 1.50 4.52 -2.41
C ILE A 135 2.71 5.32 -1.91
N ILE A 136 3.39 6.04 -2.80
CA ILE A 136 4.54 6.88 -2.42
C ILE A 136 4.12 7.91 -1.36
N ALA A 137 3.04 8.65 -1.60
CA ALA A 137 2.55 9.65 -0.66
C ALA A 137 2.15 9.04 0.70
N ALA A 138 1.56 7.85 0.70
CA ALA A 138 1.23 7.12 1.92
C ALA A 138 2.50 6.66 2.68
N CYS A 139 3.55 6.20 1.98
CA CYS A 139 4.83 5.86 2.59
C CYS A 139 5.60 7.09 3.12
N GLU A 140 5.54 8.23 2.41
CA GLU A 140 6.09 9.51 2.88
C GLU A 140 5.45 9.92 4.21
N GLN A 141 4.14 9.74 4.35
CA GLN A 141 3.38 10.13 5.53
C GLN A 141 3.52 9.12 6.68
N SER A 142 3.41 7.82 6.41
CA SER A 142 3.39 6.76 7.44
C SER A 142 4.78 6.40 7.96
N GLY A 143 5.83 6.76 7.25
CA GLY A 143 7.20 6.44 7.64
C GLY A 143 7.72 5.12 7.06
N ARG A 144 6.96 4.42 6.22
CA ARG A 144 7.42 3.19 5.57
C ARG A 144 8.62 3.45 4.66
N THR A 145 9.52 2.50 4.60
CA THR A 145 10.72 2.54 3.76
C THR A 145 10.66 1.56 2.59
N LEU A 146 9.73 0.60 2.64
CA LEU A 146 9.41 -0.28 1.51
C LEU A 146 8.10 0.16 0.86
N LEU A 147 8.10 0.28 -0.47
CA LEU A 147 6.87 0.48 -1.21
C LEU A 147 6.15 -0.87 -1.39
N PRO A 148 4.87 -0.99 -1.02
CA PRO A 148 4.09 -2.18 -1.35
C PRO A 148 4.03 -2.40 -2.87
N GLN A 149 4.07 -3.66 -3.27
CA GLN A 149 3.97 -4.01 -4.69
C GLN A 149 2.56 -3.77 -5.21
N MET A 150 2.44 -2.92 -6.24
CA MET A 150 1.17 -2.68 -6.91
C MET A 150 1.09 -3.51 -8.18
N HIS A 151 0.17 -4.46 -8.24
CA HIS A 151 -0.08 -5.29 -9.42
C HIS A 151 -1.15 -4.69 -10.34
N ALA A 152 -1.05 -5.01 -11.63
CA ALA A 152 -2.14 -4.72 -12.55
C ALA A 152 -3.39 -5.51 -12.17
N PRO A 153 -4.60 -4.98 -12.41
CA PRO A 153 -5.84 -5.71 -12.19
C PRO A 153 -5.87 -7.02 -12.98
N VAL A 154 -6.34 -8.10 -12.34
CA VAL A 154 -6.42 -9.43 -12.94
C VAL A 154 -7.84 -9.96 -12.79
N SER A 155 -8.34 -10.76 -13.74
CA SER A 155 -9.61 -11.44 -13.55
C SER A 155 -9.50 -12.50 -12.45
N ILE A 156 -10.61 -12.74 -11.75
CA ILE A 156 -10.63 -13.68 -10.62
C ILE A 156 -10.24 -15.11 -11.08
N GLU A 157 -10.56 -15.47 -12.32
CA GLU A 157 -10.21 -16.78 -12.91
C GLU A 157 -8.71 -16.91 -13.18
N GLN A 158 -8.03 -15.80 -13.40
CA GLN A 158 -6.58 -15.74 -13.66
C GLN A 158 -5.77 -15.45 -12.41
N LEU A 159 -6.45 -15.26 -11.26
CA LEU A 159 -5.77 -14.99 -10.00
C LEU A 159 -4.81 -16.13 -9.64
N ARG A 160 -3.57 -15.77 -9.33
CA ARG A 160 -2.56 -16.68 -8.80
C ARG A 160 -1.88 -15.99 -7.64
N THR A 161 -1.71 -16.71 -6.53
CA THR A 161 -0.99 -16.23 -5.35
C THR A 161 -0.25 -17.38 -4.70
N ASP A 162 0.95 -17.11 -4.21
CA ASP A 162 1.78 -18.08 -3.46
C ASP A 162 1.54 -17.98 -1.95
N ALA A 163 0.55 -17.18 -1.52
CA ALA A 163 0.22 -17.03 -0.12
C ALA A 163 -0.21 -18.37 0.49
N ALA A 164 0.37 -18.69 1.65
CA ALA A 164 0.07 -19.92 2.38
C ALA A 164 -1.35 -19.91 2.96
N THR A 165 -1.81 -18.75 3.40
CA THR A 165 -3.17 -18.55 3.90
C THR A 165 -3.95 -17.67 2.91
N ARG A 166 -5.11 -18.15 2.48
CA ARG A 166 -5.96 -17.45 1.51
C ARG A 166 -7.34 -17.29 2.09
N LEU A 167 -7.77 -16.03 2.26
CA LEU A 167 -9.04 -15.67 2.90
C LEU A 167 -9.91 -14.83 1.96
N THR A 168 -11.19 -15.12 1.96
CA THR A 168 -12.23 -14.33 1.28
C THR A 168 -13.17 -13.76 2.33
N LEU A 169 -13.35 -12.45 2.39
CA LEU A 169 -14.37 -11.85 3.23
C LEU A 169 -15.76 -12.16 2.66
N ASP A 170 -16.54 -12.88 3.43
CA ASP A 170 -17.91 -13.26 3.10
C ASP A 170 -18.81 -13.04 4.33
N PRO A 171 -19.83 -12.15 4.26
CA PRO A 171 -20.75 -11.96 5.36
C PRO A 171 -21.54 -13.22 5.78
N ALA A 172 -21.65 -14.22 4.88
CA ALA A 172 -22.35 -15.47 5.13
C ALA A 172 -21.43 -16.59 5.68
N ALA A 173 -20.15 -16.30 5.92
CA ALA A 173 -19.22 -17.30 6.43
C ALA A 173 -19.55 -17.71 7.87
N GLU A 174 -19.36 -18.99 8.18
CA GLU A 174 -19.57 -19.57 9.51
C GLU A 174 -18.41 -19.28 10.48
N SER A 175 -17.17 -19.14 9.95
CA SER A 175 -15.97 -18.77 10.71
C SER A 175 -15.66 -17.28 10.58
N THR A 176 -15.04 -16.71 11.60
CA THR A 176 -14.63 -15.30 11.60
C THR A 176 -13.18 -15.14 11.13
N LEU A 177 -12.79 -13.92 10.80
CA LEU A 177 -11.40 -13.61 10.45
C LEU A 177 -10.42 -14.00 11.57
N ALA A 178 -10.84 -13.91 12.83
CA ALA A 178 -9.99 -14.28 13.99
C ALA A 178 -9.77 -15.79 14.16
N ASP A 179 -10.63 -16.62 13.57
CA ASP A 179 -10.48 -18.08 13.62
C ASP A 179 -9.42 -18.61 12.65
N HIS A 180 -8.89 -17.75 11.80
CA HIS A 180 -7.89 -18.09 10.82
C HIS A 180 -6.52 -17.54 11.22
N SER A 181 -5.74 -18.38 11.92
CA SER A 181 -4.34 -18.05 12.18
C SER A 181 -3.52 -18.20 10.90
N PRO A 182 -2.75 -17.19 10.49
CA PRO A 182 -1.77 -17.36 9.44
C PRO A 182 -0.67 -18.28 9.97
N GLY A 183 -0.39 -19.35 9.25
CA GLY A 183 0.84 -20.10 9.48
C GLY A 183 2.08 -19.25 9.17
N ALA A 184 3.26 -19.85 9.16
CA ALA A 184 4.44 -19.18 8.64
C ALA A 184 4.24 -18.89 7.14
N GLY A 185 3.98 -17.64 6.77
CA GLY A 185 3.82 -17.26 5.37
C GLY A 185 2.91 -16.05 5.15
N ALA A 186 2.72 -15.70 3.87
CA ALA A 186 1.87 -14.58 3.49
C ALA A 186 0.38 -14.94 3.58
N ILE A 187 -0.43 -13.92 3.81
CA ILE A 187 -1.90 -13.97 3.69
C ILE A 187 -2.31 -13.30 2.39
N ALA A 188 -3.12 -13.97 1.57
CA ALA A 188 -3.90 -13.32 0.52
C ALA A 188 -5.33 -13.07 1.02
N LEU A 189 -5.74 -11.80 1.05
CA LEU A 189 -7.05 -11.37 1.55
C LEU A 189 -7.89 -10.83 0.40
N ALA A 190 -8.90 -11.57 -0.03
CA ALA A 190 -9.87 -11.14 -1.03
C ALA A 190 -11.06 -10.40 -0.39
N VAL A 191 -11.37 -9.20 -0.90
CA VAL A 191 -12.48 -8.36 -0.46
C VAL A 191 -13.33 -8.01 -1.69
N GLY A 192 -14.63 -8.28 -1.64
CA GLY A 192 -15.54 -8.04 -2.75
C GLY A 192 -15.68 -6.57 -3.14
N PRO A 193 -16.09 -6.28 -4.39
CA PRO A 193 -16.46 -4.92 -4.81
C PRO A 193 -17.76 -4.48 -4.14
N GLU A 194 -18.30 -3.32 -4.48
CA GLU A 194 -19.54 -2.77 -3.89
C GLU A 194 -20.74 -3.71 -4.01
N GLY A 195 -20.82 -4.47 -5.10
CA GLY A 195 -21.86 -5.50 -5.30
C GLY A 195 -21.59 -6.82 -4.58
N GLY A 196 -20.48 -6.93 -3.83
CA GLY A 196 -20.02 -8.18 -3.24
C GLY A 196 -19.51 -9.18 -4.28
N PHE A 197 -19.14 -10.37 -3.83
CA PHE A 197 -18.86 -11.52 -4.71
C PHE A 197 -20.16 -12.16 -5.17
N SER A 198 -20.22 -12.64 -6.40
CA SER A 198 -21.26 -13.53 -6.86
C SER A 198 -20.97 -14.97 -6.42
N ASP A 199 -21.99 -15.86 -6.51
CA ASP A 199 -21.80 -17.28 -6.22
C ASP A 199 -20.73 -17.91 -7.12
N ARG A 200 -20.61 -17.44 -8.37
CA ARG A 200 -19.58 -17.86 -9.30
C ARG A 200 -18.19 -17.38 -8.85
N ASP A 201 -18.06 -16.12 -8.40
CA ASP A 201 -16.80 -15.59 -7.88
C ASP A 201 -16.36 -16.40 -6.66
N LEU A 202 -17.28 -16.65 -5.72
CA LEU A 202 -17.02 -17.44 -4.52
C LEU A 202 -16.59 -18.86 -4.84
N THR A 203 -17.26 -19.52 -5.78
CA THR A 203 -16.89 -20.87 -6.25
C THR A 203 -15.49 -20.88 -6.87
N THR A 204 -15.13 -19.83 -7.62
CA THR A 204 -13.80 -19.69 -8.21
C THR A 204 -12.71 -19.50 -7.13
N LEU A 205 -12.98 -18.69 -6.12
CA LEU A 205 -12.08 -18.50 -4.99
C LEU A 205 -11.91 -19.77 -4.15
N ASP A 206 -13.01 -20.49 -3.88
CA ASP A 206 -12.98 -21.78 -3.17
C ASP A 206 -12.11 -22.80 -3.92
N ALA A 207 -12.25 -22.88 -5.27
CA ALA A 207 -11.42 -23.73 -6.13
C ALA A 207 -9.92 -23.34 -6.08
N CYS A 208 -9.63 -22.08 -5.79
CA CYS A 208 -8.27 -21.57 -5.54
C CYS A 208 -7.83 -21.68 -4.07
N SER A 209 -8.54 -22.49 -3.26
CA SER A 209 -8.27 -22.74 -1.83
C SER A 209 -8.37 -21.50 -0.93
N PHE A 210 -9.18 -20.53 -1.33
CA PHE A 210 -9.57 -19.46 -0.41
C PHE A 210 -10.61 -19.98 0.58
N ARG A 211 -10.43 -19.67 1.87
CA ARG A 211 -11.39 -19.96 2.92
C ARG A 211 -12.23 -18.72 3.20
N ARG A 212 -13.53 -18.90 3.36
CA ARG A 212 -14.43 -17.81 3.66
C ARG A 212 -14.30 -17.42 5.12
N ALA A 213 -14.29 -16.13 5.38
CA ALA A 213 -14.18 -15.56 6.73
C ALA A 213 -15.17 -14.41 6.90
N GLY A 214 -15.99 -14.48 7.92
CA GLY A 214 -16.90 -13.42 8.34
C GLY A 214 -16.16 -12.32 9.09
N PHE A 215 -16.71 -11.09 9.01
CA PHE A 215 -16.14 -9.94 9.70
C PHE A 215 -17.22 -9.13 10.42
N GLY A 216 -17.77 -9.74 11.47
CA GLY A 216 -18.85 -9.19 12.29
C GLY A 216 -20.23 -9.23 11.59
N PRO A 217 -21.31 -8.81 12.29
CA PRO A 217 -22.69 -9.00 11.84
C PRO A 217 -23.18 -7.92 10.86
N ARG A 218 -22.38 -6.94 10.53
CA ARG A 218 -22.77 -5.82 9.65
C ARG A 218 -22.13 -5.95 8.28
N VAL A 219 -22.90 -5.63 7.24
CA VAL A 219 -22.32 -5.47 5.90
C VAL A 219 -21.55 -4.17 5.85
N LEU A 220 -20.24 -4.26 5.57
CA LEU A 220 -19.35 -3.12 5.43
C LEU A 220 -19.22 -2.74 3.95
N ARG A 221 -19.00 -1.46 3.68
CA ARG A 221 -18.59 -1.04 2.34
C ARG A 221 -17.23 -1.62 2.01
N THR A 222 -16.93 -1.84 0.74
CA THR A 222 -15.68 -2.43 0.25
C THR A 222 -14.44 -1.77 0.82
N GLU A 223 -14.41 -0.43 0.80
CA GLU A 223 -13.30 0.34 1.36
C GLU A 223 -13.17 0.15 2.87
N THR A 224 -14.29 0.14 3.59
CA THR A 224 -14.30 -0.11 5.05
C THR A 224 -13.87 -1.53 5.37
N ALA A 225 -14.38 -2.52 4.64
CA ALA A 225 -14.02 -3.93 4.82
C ALA A 225 -12.53 -4.18 4.61
N SER A 226 -11.97 -3.61 3.54
CA SER A 226 -10.55 -3.74 3.22
C SER A 226 -9.66 -3.20 4.35
N VAL A 227 -9.92 -1.98 4.80
CA VAL A 227 -9.11 -1.33 5.85
C VAL A 227 -9.30 -2.02 7.20
N ALA A 228 -10.54 -2.31 7.59
CA ALA A 228 -10.84 -2.93 8.86
C ALA A 228 -10.28 -4.35 8.97
N ALA A 229 -10.35 -5.16 7.90
CA ALA A 229 -9.80 -6.51 7.91
C ALA A 229 -8.28 -6.53 7.93
N VAL A 230 -7.61 -5.64 7.17
CA VAL A 230 -6.16 -5.47 7.25
C VAL A 230 -5.76 -5.04 8.67
N THR A 231 -6.46 -4.08 9.27
CA THR A 231 -6.20 -3.65 10.66
C THR A 231 -6.36 -4.81 11.64
N ALA A 232 -7.45 -5.59 11.53
CA ALA A 232 -7.67 -6.73 12.41
C ALA A 232 -6.55 -7.78 12.30
N LEU A 233 -6.13 -8.13 11.08
CA LEU A 233 -5.02 -9.06 10.85
C LEU A 233 -3.71 -8.52 11.44
N GLN A 234 -3.43 -7.23 11.27
CA GLN A 234 -2.23 -6.60 11.83
C GLN A 234 -2.25 -6.52 13.36
N VAL A 235 -3.43 -6.35 13.97
CA VAL A 235 -3.59 -6.39 15.44
C VAL A 235 -3.44 -7.81 15.98
N LEU A 236 -4.02 -8.80 15.31
CA LEU A 236 -4.02 -10.19 15.77
C LEU A 236 -2.67 -10.89 15.54
N HIS A 237 -2.00 -10.61 14.43
CA HIS A 237 -0.88 -11.39 13.93
C HIS A 237 0.33 -10.57 13.46
N GLY A 238 0.18 -9.26 13.33
CA GLY A 238 1.22 -8.35 12.86
C GLY A 238 1.77 -7.45 13.97
N ASP A 239 2.08 -6.21 13.60
CA ASP A 239 2.78 -5.25 14.46
C ASP A 239 1.87 -4.21 15.14
N LEU A 240 0.58 -4.13 14.79
CA LEU A 240 -0.33 -3.15 15.43
C LEU A 240 -0.82 -3.60 16.81
N GLY A 241 -0.66 -4.86 17.17
CA GLY A 241 -1.03 -5.40 18.49
C GLY A 241 0.09 -5.32 19.53
N SER A 242 1.28 -4.88 19.18
CA SER A 242 2.45 -4.80 20.06
C SER A 242 3.02 -3.39 20.13
N VAL A 243 3.50 -3.01 21.31
CA VAL A 243 4.28 -1.77 21.48
C VAL A 243 5.74 -2.13 21.20
N ARG A 244 6.37 -1.41 20.27
CA ARG A 244 7.82 -1.51 19.98
C ARG A 244 8.63 -0.77 21.04
#